data_d9a3f0ffcf4050bd880343402ebc0cc6
#
_entry.id   d9a3f0ffcf4050bd880343402ebc0cc6
#
_cell.length_a   1.000
_cell.length_b   1.000
_cell.length_c   1.000
_cell.angle_alpha   90.00
_cell.angle_beta   90.00
_cell.angle_gamma   90.00
#
_symmetry.space_group_name_H-M   'P 1'
#
loop_
_entity.id
_entity.type
_entity.pdbx_description
1 polymer ?
#
loop_
_entity_poly.entity_id
_entity_poly.type
_entity_poly.pdbx_seq_one_letter_code
_entity_poly.pdbx_strand_id
1 'polypeptide(L)'
;MDQNELRELALSKLDQALEALDRGQIDEAKTLIKTMKDEYKHSFDLAEDYVWILLTYIGKTFGEEEVGKASQFRHLINLSQPAQKWSKMKPEDAVRFKALIHRGHHSNITLTEEKDRYVMKLDPCNTGGRMLRMGYDRPPTNLGRTKGAYPWTWGKKNVSYYCVHCAVNEIQSMEKGAPHPTWIYECPENPNDPCIQYCYKRTGDVPEEYFKRIGKKKPKV
;
A
#
# COMPACT_ATOMS: atom_id res chain seq x y z
N MET A 1 34.82 13.68 15.19
CA MET A 1 33.48 14.00 15.76
C MET A 1 33.64 14.28 17.24
N ASP A 2 33.09 15.38 17.72
CA ASP A 2 33.06 15.67 19.15
C ASP A 2 31.84 15.02 19.84
N GLN A 3 31.77 15.14 21.18
CA GLN A 3 30.69 14.52 21.96
C GLN A 3 29.31 15.09 21.67
N ASN A 4 29.20 16.36 21.27
CA ASN A 4 27.94 16.99 20.95
C ASN A 4 27.42 16.46 19.57
N GLU A 5 28.32 16.37 18.58
CA GLU A 5 28.02 15.79 17.28
C GLU A 5 27.54 14.33 17.43
N LEU A 6 28.21 13.52 18.25
CA LEU A 6 27.80 12.14 18.53
C LEU A 6 26.41 12.07 19.20
N ARG A 7 26.14 12.98 20.15
CA ARG A 7 24.83 13.07 20.79
C ARG A 7 23.73 13.42 19.78
N GLU A 8 23.96 14.43 18.93
CA GLU A 8 23.00 14.84 17.91
C GLU A 8 22.71 13.71 16.89
N LEU A 9 23.73 12.94 16.52
CA LEU A 9 23.55 11.78 15.64
C LEU A 9 22.77 10.64 16.32
N ALA A 10 22.86 10.50 17.64
CA ALA A 10 22.17 9.45 18.39
C ALA A 10 20.70 9.80 18.74
N LEU A 11 20.38 11.10 18.86
CA LEU A 11 19.02 11.55 19.17
C LEU A 11 18.11 11.48 17.96
N SER A 12 16.86 11.04 18.17
CA SER A 12 15.84 11.11 17.11
C SER A 12 15.57 12.57 16.72
N LYS A 13 15.20 12.80 15.47
CA LYS A 13 14.81 14.15 15.00
C LYS A 13 13.59 14.70 15.73
N LEU A 14 12.75 13.81 16.27
CA LEU A 14 11.64 14.22 17.15
C LEU A 14 12.15 14.80 18.46
N ASP A 15 13.06 14.10 19.13
CA ASP A 15 13.62 14.58 20.42
C ASP A 15 14.38 15.88 20.24
N GLN A 16 15.19 16.00 19.17
CA GLN A 16 15.87 17.25 18.81
C GLN A 16 14.87 18.40 18.57
N ALA A 17 13.74 18.12 17.89
CA ALA A 17 12.71 19.13 17.64
C ALA A 17 12.01 19.56 18.94
N LEU A 18 11.75 18.65 19.86
CA LEU A 18 11.18 18.95 21.17
C LEU A 18 12.16 19.82 22.00
N GLU A 19 13.43 19.46 22.04
CA GLU A 19 14.47 20.28 22.70
C GLU A 19 14.57 21.68 22.07
N ALA A 20 14.45 21.81 20.74
CA ALA A 20 14.46 23.11 20.06
C ALA A 20 13.23 23.96 20.45
N LEU A 21 12.04 23.34 20.57
CA LEU A 21 10.83 24.03 21.04
C LEU A 21 10.99 24.52 22.49
N ASP A 22 11.55 23.71 23.37
CA ASP A 22 11.79 24.09 24.77
C ASP A 22 12.76 25.31 24.88
N ARG A 23 13.65 25.45 23.90
CA ARG A 23 14.53 26.62 23.77
C ARG A 23 13.91 27.79 23.02
N GLY A 24 12.65 27.69 22.54
CA GLY A 24 11.99 28.71 21.74
C GLY A 24 12.48 28.82 20.29
N GLN A 25 13.22 27.82 19.80
CA GLN A 25 13.82 27.76 18.45
C GLN A 25 12.85 27.17 17.42
N ILE A 26 11.76 27.89 17.16
CA ILE A 26 10.61 27.37 16.37
C ILE A 26 11.00 26.96 14.94
N ASP A 27 11.84 27.74 14.26
CA ASP A 27 12.20 27.44 12.86
C ASP A 27 13.17 26.25 12.77
N GLU A 28 14.04 26.06 13.76
CA GLU A 28 14.86 24.87 13.91
C GLU A 28 13.96 23.64 14.11
N ALA A 29 13.02 23.69 15.04
CA ALA A 29 12.07 22.61 15.27
C ALA A 29 11.29 22.22 14.02
N LYS A 30 10.79 23.20 13.23
CA LYS A 30 10.13 22.95 11.94
C LYS A 30 11.03 22.22 10.94
N THR A 31 12.32 22.58 10.91
CA THR A 31 13.32 21.95 10.04
C THR A 31 13.54 20.50 10.45
N LEU A 32 13.73 20.25 11.75
CA LEU A 32 13.91 18.91 12.29
C LEU A 32 12.70 18.00 12.06
N ILE A 33 11.46 18.52 12.17
CA ILE A 33 10.24 17.78 11.85
C ILE A 33 10.19 17.39 10.35
N LYS A 34 10.64 18.26 9.46
CA LYS A 34 10.74 17.92 8.03
C LYS A 34 11.78 16.82 7.79
N THR A 35 12.95 16.94 8.41
CA THR A 35 14.01 15.93 8.33
C THR A 35 13.54 14.57 8.87
N MET A 36 12.83 14.55 9.99
CA MET A 36 12.22 13.34 10.54
C MET A 36 11.29 12.65 9.52
N LYS A 37 10.50 13.45 8.81
CA LYS A 37 9.61 12.91 7.75
C LYS A 37 10.41 12.24 6.63
N ASP A 38 11.53 12.84 6.22
CA ASP A 38 12.37 12.32 5.13
C ASP A 38 13.12 11.06 5.56
N GLU A 39 13.63 11.01 6.80
CA GLU A 39 14.26 9.81 7.38
C GLU A 39 13.27 8.65 7.49
N TYR A 40 12.05 8.91 7.97
CA TYR A 40 10.99 7.91 8.04
C TYR A 40 10.63 7.39 6.65
N LYS A 41 10.48 8.31 5.68
CA LYS A 41 10.20 7.93 4.30
C LYS A 41 11.29 7.04 3.72
N HIS A 42 12.56 7.35 3.96
CA HIS A 42 13.69 6.54 3.49
C HIS A 42 13.62 5.11 4.06
N SER A 43 13.42 4.98 5.37
CA SER A 43 13.30 3.67 6.02
C SER A 43 12.09 2.89 5.53
N PHE A 44 10.97 3.58 5.29
CA PHE A 44 9.77 2.98 4.73
C PHE A 44 10.00 2.49 3.29
N ASP A 45 10.60 3.32 2.44
CA ASP A 45 10.92 2.96 1.05
C ASP A 45 11.82 1.71 0.98
N LEU A 46 12.84 1.62 1.85
CA LEU A 46 13.69 0.42 1.94
C LEU A 46 12.89 -0.83 2.31
N ALA A 47 11.99 -0.75 3.27
CA ALA A 47 11.16 -1.88 3.67
C ALA A 47 10.25 -2.36 2.53
N GLU A 48 9.67 -1.43 1.77
CA GLU A 48 8.83 -1.75 0.61
C GLU A 48 9.65 -2.35 -0.54
N ASP A 49 10.86 -1.83 -0.80
CA ASP A 49 11.78 -2.36 -1.80
C ASP A 49 12.15 -3.81 -1.46
N TYR A 50 12.41 -4.14 -0.20
CA TYR A 50 12.66 -5.49 0.28
C TYR A 50 11.53 -6.46 -0.07
N VAL A 51 10.28 -6.03 0.07
CA VAL A 51 9.12 -6.87 -0.27
C VAL A 51 9.16 -7.27 -1.75
N TRP A 52 9.42 -6.32 -2.65
CA TRP A 52 9.48 -6.64 -4.09
C TRP A 52 10.69 -7.52 -4.44
N ILE A 53 11.85 -7.26 -3.82
CA ILE A 53 13.05 -8.08 -3.98
C ILE A 53 12.77 -9.54 -3.58
N LEU A 54 12.18 -9.76 -2.40
CA LEU A 54 11.85 -11.10 -1.91
C LEU A 54 10.80 -11.80 -2.80
N LEU A 55 9.76 -11.11 -3.21
CA LEU A 55 8.77 -11.66 -4.14
C LEU A 55 9.40 -11.98 -5.51
N THR A 56 10.38 -11.19 -5.95
CA THR A 56 11.13 -11.47 -7.17
C THR A 56 11.98 -12.73 -7.03
N TYR A 57 12.65 -12.90 -5.90
CA TYR A 57 13.40 -14.13 -5.59
C TYR A 57 12.46 -15.35 -5.61
N ILE A 58 11.31 -15.27 -4.94
CA ILE A 58 10.30 -16.33 -4.92
C ILE A 58 9.87 -16.68 -6.35
N GLY A 59 9.49 -15.69 -7.15
CA GLY A 59 9.01 -15.91 -8.51
C GLY A 59 10.08 -16.49 -9.45
N LYS A 60 11.34 -16.08 -9.29
CA LYS A 60 12.46 -16.60 -10.09
C LYS A 60 12.85 -18.03 -9.68
N THR A 61 12.77 -18.36 -8.40
CA THR A 61 13.27 -19.63 -7.85
C THR A 61 12.20 -20.72 -7.86
N PHE A 62 10.97 -20.38 -7.48
CA PHE A 62 9.90 -21.37 -7.26
C PHE A 62 8.75 -21.26 -8.26
N GLY A 63 8.77 -20.25 -9.11
CA GLY A 63 7.72 -20.00 -10.09
C GLY A 63 6.75 -18.89 -9.68
N GLU A 64 6.06 -18.36 -10.69
CA GLU A 64 5.22 -17.17 -10.53
C GLU A 64 3.99 -17.40 -9.64
N GLU A 65 3.43 -18.61 -9.63
CA GLU A 65 2.28 -18.94 -8.78
C GLU A 65 2.61 -18.83 -7.28
N GLU A 66 3.86 -19.08 -6.91
CA GLU A 66 4.31 -18.95 -5.53
C GLU A 66 4.34 -17.49 -5.06
N VAL A 67 4.46 -16.52 -5.98
CA VAL A 67 4.30 -15.09 -5.65
C VAL A 67 2.87 -14.81 -5.17
N GLY A 68 1.87 -15.37 -5.87
CA GLY A 68 0.47 -15.27 -5.46
C GLY A 68 0.23 -15.90 -4.08
N LYS A 69 0.76 -17.11 -3.85
CA LYS A 69 0.64 -17.82 -2.57
C LYS A 69 1.35 -17.06 -1.43
N ALA A 70 2.55 -16.56 -1.65
CA ALA A 70 3.28 -15.77 -0.66
C ALA A 70 2.53 -14.48 -0.29
N SER A 71 1.95 -13.79 -1.28
CA SER A 71 1.15 -12.61 -1.05
C SER A 71 -0.14 -12.91 -0.27
N GLN A 72 -0.77 -14.07 -0.52
CA GLN A 72 -1.94 -14.53 0.24
C GLN A 72 -1.55 -14.92 1.67
N PHE A 73 -0.43 -15.62 1.85
CA PHE A 73 0.07 -16.06 3.15
C PHE A 73 0.29 -14.89 4.12
N ARG A 74 0.81 -13.75 3.63
CA ARG A 74 0.94 -12.53 4.42
C ARG A 74 -0.37 -12.13 5.11
N HIS A 75 -1.51 -12.33 4.46
CA HIS A 75 -2.82 -11.96 5.01
C HIS A 75 -3.37 -12.97 6.03
N LEU A 76 -2.86 -14.21 6.01
CA LEU A 76 -3.18 -15.21 7.04
C LEU A 76 -2.50 -14.87 8.37
N ILE A 77 -1.29 -14.30 8.30
CA ILE A 77 -0.49 -13.87 9.46
C ILE A 77 -0.66 -12.36 9.67
N ASN A 78 -1.88 -11.88 9.84
CA ASN A 78 -2.09 -10.48 10.16
C ASN A 78 -1.87 -10.24 11.65
N LEU A 79 -0.65 -9.86 12.01
CA LEU A 79 -0.24 -9.58 13.39
C LEU A 79 -0.90 -8.32 13.99
N SER A 80 -1.41 -7.43 13.15
CA SER A 80 -1.87 -6.11 13.58
C SER A 80 -3.39 -5.96 13.74
N GLN A 81 -4.20 -6.90 13.19
CA GLN A 81 -5.67 -6.79 13.27
C GLN A 81 -6.36 -8.16 13.27
N PRO A 82 -7.33 -8.41 14.16
CA PRO A 82 -8.16 -9.61 14.11
C PRO A 82 -8.96 -9.67 12.80
N ALA A 83 -8.93 -10.82 12.13
CA ALA A 83 -9.63 -11.05 10.86
C ALA A 83 -11.13 -10.71 10.89
N GLN A 84 -11.77 -10.83 12.07
CA GLN A 84 -13.18 -10.53 12.28
C GLN A 84 -13.57 -9.04 12.17
N LYS A 85 -12.61 -8.12 12.23
CA LYS A 85 -12.92 -6.68 12.11
C LYS A 85 -13.28 -6.25 10.68
N TRP A 86 -12.69 -6.88 9.67
CA TRP A 86 -12.85 -6.46 8.26
C TRP A 86 -14.24 -6.75 7.70
N SER A 87 -14.84 -7.90 8.05
CA SER A 87 -16.16 -8.31 7.54
C SER A 87 -17.32 -7.44 8.07
N LYS A 88 -17.10 -6.72 9.18
CA LYS A 88 -18.09 -5.87 9.84
C LYS A 88 -17.71 -4.38 9.80
N MET A 89 -16.65 -4.02 9.12
CA MET A 89 -16.17 -2.64 9.08
C MET A 89 -17.10 -1.80 8.23
N LYS A 90 -17.59 -0.69 8.79
CA LYS A 90 -18.36 0.29 8.02
C LYS A 90 -17.47 0.95 6.98
N PRO A 91 -18.00 1.33 5.80
CA PRO A 91 -17.22 2.00 4.75
C PRO A 91 -16.44 3.22 5.26
N GLU A 92 -17.03 4.03 6.14
CA GLU A 92 -16.39 5.21 6.70
C GLU A 92 -15.16 4.87 7.55
N ASP A 93 -15.23 3.78 8.32
CA ASP A 93 -14.10 3.32 9.14
C ASP A 93 -13.00 2.69 8.27
N ALA A 94 -13.39 1.99 7.20
CA ALA A 94 -12.45 1.50 6.19
C ALA A 94 -11.69 2.65 5.53
N VAL A 95 -12.39 3.75 5.20
CA VAL A 95 -11.77 4.96 4.62
C VAL A 95 -10.80 5.62 5.61
N ARG A 96 -11.20 5.81 6.88
CA ARG A 96 -10.32 6.39 7.91
C ARG A 96 -9.04 5.57 8.10
N PHE A 97 -9.21 4.25 8.20
CA PHE A 97 -8.09 3.34 8.35
C PHE A 97 -7.14 3.36 7.13
N LYS A 98 -7.71 3.33 5.92
CA LYS A 98 -6.92 3.37 4.69
C LYS A 98 -6.17 4.68 4.51
N ALA A 99 -6.81 5.80 4.86
CA ALA A 99 -6.17 7.11 4.84
C ALA A 99 -4.97 7.18 5.81
N LEU A 100 -5.10 6.60 7.01
CA LEU A 100 -3.98 6.47 7.95
C LEU A 100 -2.80 5.73 7.32
N ILE A 101 -3.05 4.57 6.70
CA ILE A 101 -2.01 3.79 6.03
C ILE A 101 -1.31 4.62 4.94
N HIS A 102 -2.08 5.23 4.04
CA HIS A 102 -1.47 5.97 2.92
C HIS A 102 -0.77 7.26 3.35
N ARG A 103 -1.21 7.91 4.43
CA ARG A 103 -0.42 9.00 5.04
C ARG A 103 0.89 8.50 5.61
N GLY A 104 0.88 7.33 6.27
CA GLY A 104 2.10 6.65 6.71
C GLY A 104 3.04 6.28 5.55
N HIS A 105 2.49 5.99 4.38
CA HIS A 105 3.28 5.77 3.15
C HIS A 105 3.73 7.08 2.48
N HIS A 106 3.53 8.23 3.09
CA HIS A 106 3.80 9.56 2.52
C HIS A 106 3.16 9.78 1.13
N SER A 107 2.05 9.09 0.84
CA SER A 107 1.32 9.27 -0.41
C SER A 107 0.52 10.57 -0.39
N ASN A 108 0.53 11.29 -1.50
CA ASN A 108 -0.44 12.36 -1.72
C ASN A 108 -1.79 11.72 -1.98
N ILE A 109 -2.73 11.91 -1.07
CA ILE A 109 -4.07 11.35 -1.19
C ILE A 109 -5.11 12.46 -1.36
N THR A 110 -6.06 12.21 -2.25
CA THR A 110 -7.32 12.96 -2.32
C THR A 110 -8.45 12.00 -2.00
N LEU A 111 -9.38 12.43 -1.16
CA LEU A 111 -10.56 11.67 -0.78
C LEU A 111 -11.80 12.42 -1.23
N THR A 112 -12.68 11.74 -1.93
CA THR A 112 -14.00 12.25 -2.31
C THR A 112 -15.07 11.24 -1.96
N GLU A 113 -16.25 11.74 -1.63
CA GLU A 113 -17.43 10.93 -1.40
C GLU A 113 -18.38 11.08 -2.59
N GLU A 114 -18.77 9.95 -3.18
CA GLU A 114 -19.79 9.84 -4.20
C GLU A 114 -21.08 9.21 -3.59
N LYS A 115 -22.14 9.19 -4.36
CA LYS A 115 -23.43 8.67 -3.89
C LYS A 115 -23.33 7.22 -3.39
N ASP A 116 -22.58 6.38 -4.09
CA ASP A 116 -22.49 4.93 -3.90
C ASP A 116 -21.16 4.45 -3.30
N ARG A 117 -20.14 5.32 -3.25
CA ARG A 117 -18.78 4.95 -2.84
C ARG A 117 -17.96 6.13 -2.34
N TYR A 118 -16.87 5.80 -1.68
CA TYR A 118 -15.73 6.69 -1.44
C TYR A 118 -14.64 6.42 -2.48
N VAL A 119 -14.00 7.47 -2.94
CA VAL A 119 -12.89 7.40 -3.90
C VAL A 119 -11.64 7.96 -3.25
N MET A 120 -10.60 7.17 -3.22
CA MET A 120 -9.26 7.58 -2.80
C MET A 120 -8.34 7.58 -4.02
N LYS A 121 -7.77 8.73 -4.33
CA LYS A 121 -6.79 8.91 -5.40
C LYS A 121 -5.42 9.10 -4.77
N LEU A 122 -4.45 8.28 -5.19
CA LEU A 122 -3.03 8.41 -4.84
C LEU A 122 -2.30 9.00 -6.05
N ASP A 123 -1.80 10.23 -5.94
CA ASP A 123 -1.25 10.97 -7.07
C ASP A 123 0.13 11.58 -6.74
N PRO A 124 1.19 10.88 -7.11
CA PRO A 124 1.24 9.50 -7.58
C PRO A 124 1.27 8.48 -6.42
N CYS A 125 1.14 7.18 -6.74
CA CYS A 125 1.35 6.11 -5.76
C CYS A 125 2.81 6.09 -5.26
N ASN A 126 3.00 6.16 -3.95
CA ASN A 126 4.33 6.28 -3.32
C ASN A 126 4.96 4.93 -2.92
N THR A 127 4.32 3.81 -3.25
CA THR A 127 4.84 2.46 -3.03
C THR A 127 5.16 1.79 -4.38
N GLY A 128 4.35 0.88 -4.87
CA GLY A 128 4.59 0.19 -6.14
C GLY A 128 4.77 1.13 -7.35
N GLY A 129 3.98 2.21 -7.41
CA GLY A 129 4.15 3.24 -8.46
C GLY A 129 5.50 3.95 -8.38
N ARG A 130 5.99 4.27 -7.18
CA ARG A 130 7.33 4.83 -6.96
C ARG A 130 8.42 3.92 -7.54
N MET A 131 8.40 2.65 -7.13
CA MET A 131 9.39 1.67 -7.56
C MET A 131 9.41 1.46 -9.09
N LEU A 132 8.24 1.51 -9.73
CA LEU A 132 8.13 1.45 -11.19
C LEU A 132 8.67 2.72 -11.86
N ARG A 133 8.42 3.92 -11.31
CA ARG A 133 9.00 5.18 -11.81
C ARG A 133 10.53 5.19 -11.69
N MET A 134 11.06 4.59 -10.62
CA MET A 134 12.51 4.41 -10.44
C MET A 134 13.10 3.35 -11.38
N GLY A 135 12.27 2.63 -12.13
CA GLY A 135 12.72 1.66 -13.12
C GLY A 135 13.24 0.36 -12.53
N TYR A 136 12.81 -0.02 -11.32
CA TYR A 136 13.30 -1.24 -10.67
C TYR A 136 12.92 -2.53 -11.39
N ASP A 137 11.93 -2.50 -12.28
CA ASP A 137 11.56 -3.60 -13.18
C ASP A 137 12.45 -3.71 -14.43
N ARG A 138 13.44 -2.81 -14.59
CA ARG A 138 14.37 -2.74 -15.73
C ARG A 138 15.80 -3.01 -15.28
N PRO A 139 16.74 -3.31 -16.22
CA PRO A 139 18.15 -3.44 -15.90
C PRO A 139 18.72 -2.22 -15.16
N PRO A 140 19.64 -2.41 -14.21
CA PRO A 140 20.23 -3.68 -13.78
C PRO A 140 19.39 -4.47 -12.76
N THR A 141 18.37 -3.86 -12.16
CA THR A 141 17.63 -4.43 -11.02
C THR A 141 16.72 -5.59 -11.42
N ASN A 142 15.96 -5.44 -12.51
CA ASN A 142 15.08 -6.48 -13.08
C ASN A 142 14.14 -7.13 -12.07
N LEU A 143 13.47 -6.35 -11.23
CA LEU A 143 12.49 -6.87 -10.30
C LEU A 143 11.25 -7.42 -11.02
N GLY A 144 10.66 -8.50 -10.47
CA GLY A 144 9.71 -9.33 -11.17
C GLY A 144 8.37 -8.65 -11.47
N ARG A 145 7.84 -8.97 -12.66
CA ARG A 145 6.46 -8.68 -13.08
C ARG A 145 5.80 -9.97 -13.56
N THR A 146 4.47 -10.05 -13.47
CA THR A 146 3.74 -11.26 -13.84
C THR A 146 3.74 -11.46 -15.36
N LYS A 147 3.97 -12.70 -15.79
CA LYS A 147 3.85 -13.14 -17.20
C LYS A 147 2.45 -13.66 -17.48
N GLY A 148 1.84 -14.31 -16.49
CA GLY A 148 0.49 -14.84 -16.53
C GLY A 148 -0.56 -13.82 -16.08
N ALA A 149 -1.83 -14.15 -16.34
CA ALA A 149 -3.00 -13.45 -15.87
C ALA A 149 -3.72 -14.35 -14.86
N TYR A 150 -3.85 -13.88 -13.62
CA TYR A 150 -4.39 -14.64 -12.50
C TYR A 150 -5.47 -13.84 -11.77
N PRO A 151 -6.35 -14.47 -10.98
CA PRO A 151 -7.26 -13.72 -10.12
C PRO A 151 -6.53 -12.73 -9.19
N TRP A 152 -5.36 -13.14 -8.67
CA TRP A 152 -4.51 -12.32 -7.80
C TRP A 152 -3.68 -11.25 -8.56
N THR A 153 -3.94 -11.05 -9.85
CA THR A 153 -3.45 -9.94 -10.69
C THR A 153 -4.60 -9.24 -11.42
N TRP A 154 -5.83 -9.36 -10.92
CA TRP A 154 -7.05 -8.87 -11.60
C TRP A 154 -7.25 -9.42 -13.02
N GLY A 155 -6.75 -10.62 -13.33
CA GLY A 155 -6.73 -11.17 -14.69
C GLY A 155 -5.78 -10.44 -15.65
N LYS A 156 -4.87 -9.61 -15.15
CA LYS A 156 -3.90 -8.84 -15.95
C LYS A 156 -2.54 -9.52 -15.96
N LYS A 157 -1.82 -9.36 -17.08
CA LYS A 157 -0.38 -9.66 -17.20
C LYS A 157 0.42 -8.41 -16.85
N ASN A 158 1.73 -8.58 -16.68
CA ASN A 158 2.66 -7.48 -16.49
C ASN A 158 2.41 -6.63 -15.24
N VAL A 159 1.81 -7.20 -14.20
CA VAL A 159 1.66 -6.57 -12.89
C VAL A 159 2.96 -6.74 -12.10
N SER A 160 3.48 -5.69 -11.48
CA SER A 160 4.66 -5.85 -10.60
C SER A 160 4.32 -6.80 -9.45
N TYR A 161 5.25 -7.65 -9.06
CA TYR A 161 5.02 -8.59 -7.94
C TYR A 161 4.66 -7.85 -6.65
N TYR A 162 5.16 -6.63 -6.49
CA TYR A 162 4.75 -5.80 -5.37
C TYR A 162 3.26 -5.45 -5.41
N CYS A 163 2.73 -4.99 -6.55
CA CYS A 163 1.32 -4.56 -6.68
C CYS A 163 0.30 -5.69 -6.55
N VAL A 164 0.74 -6.95 -6.66
CA VAL A 164 -0.09 -8.15 -6.44
C VAL A 164 -0.84 -8.09 -5.11
N HIS A 165 -0.25 -7.50 -4.06
CA HIS A 165 -0.89 -7.41 -2.75
C HIS A 165 -2.21 -6.63 -2.78
N CYS A 166 -2.39 -5.70 -3.72
CA CYS A 166 -3.65 -4.95 -3.87
C CYS A 166 -4.78 -5.88 -4.34
N ALA A 167 -4.53 -6.73 -5.36
CA ALA A 167 -5.51 -7.73 -5.81
C ALA A 167 -5.80 -8.77 -4.74
N VAL A 168 -4.76 -9.20 -4.03
CA VAL A 168 -4.90 -10.14 -2.91
C VAL A 168 -5.74 -9.53 -1.77
N ASN A 169 -5.63 -8.24 -1.51
CA ASN A 169 -6.49 -7.56 -0.53
C ASN A 169 -7.98 -7.63 -0.91
N GLU A 170 -8.32 -7.50 -2.21
CA GLU A 170 -9.68 -7.66 -2.69
C GLU A 170 -10.20 -9.09 -2.42
N ILE A 171 -9.42 -10.09 -2.79
CA ILE A 171 -9.75 -11.51 -2.58
C ILE A 171 -9.94 -11.82 -1.09
N GLN A 172 -8.95 -11.45 -0.28
CA GLN A 172 -8.90 -11.79 1.13
C GLN A 172 -9.99 -11.11 1.97
N SER A 173 -10.43 -9.90 1.60
CA SER A 173 -11.53 -9.25 2.29
C SER A 173 -12.82 -10.08 2.16
N MET A 174 -13.09 -10.63 0.98
CA MET A 174 -14.24 -11.52 0.76
C MET A 174 -14.08 -12.88 1.44
N GLU A 175 -12.90 -13.47 1.40
CA GLU A 175 -12.60 -14.75 2.10
C GLU A 175 -12.73 -14.63 3.62
N LYS A 176 -12.54 -13.43 4.16
CA LYS A 176 -12.77 -13.10 5.58
C LYS A 176 -14.22 -12.69 5.86
N GLY A 177 -15.14 -12.86 4.91
CA GLY A 177 -16.58 -12.68 5.10
C GLY A 177 -17.12 -11.30 4.75
N ALA A 178 -16.35 -10.42 4.12
CA ALA A 178 -16.91 -9.20 3.55
C ALA A 178 -17.84 -9.54 2.36
N PRO A 179 -19.00 -8.89 2.21
CA PRO A 179 -19.95 -9.20 1.15
C PRO A 179 -19.47 -8.74 -0.23
N HIS A 180 -18.47 -7.89 -0.28
CA HIS A 180 -17.76 -7.43 -1.48
C HIS A 180 -16.33 -7.02 -1.10
N PRO A 181 -15.41 -6.81 -2.06
CA PRO A 181 -14.09 -6.29 -1.75
C PRO A 181 -14.19 -4.97 -0.99
N THR A 182 -13.63 -4.92 0.23
CA THR A 182 -13.67 -3.71 1.06
C THR A 182 -13.05 -2.51 0.35
N TRP A 183 -11.99 -2.78 -0.43
CA TRP A 183 -11.35 -1.82 -1.32
C TRP A 183 -11.16 -2.45 -2.68
N ILE A 184 -11.42 -1.69 -3.73
CA ILE A 184 -11.22 -2.05 -5.13
C ILE A 184 -10.13 -1.15 -5.67
N TYR A 185 -9.11 -1.74 -6.31
CA TYR A 185 -7.92 -1.02 -6.74
C TYR A 185 -7.86 -0.93 -8.27
N GLU A 186 -7.77 0.30 -8.79
CA GLU A 186 -7.44 0.58 -10.18
C GLU A 186 -5.99 1.05 -10.26
N CYS A 187 -5.10 0.06 -10.43
CA CYS A 187 -3.68 0.32 -10.62
C CYS A 187 -3.42 0.70 -12.08
N PRO A 188 -2.83 1.87 -12.36
CA PRO A 188 -2.57 2.32 -13.72
C PRO A 188 -1.44 1.52 -14.38
N GLU A 189 -1.45 1.45 -15.70
CA GLU A 189 -0.34 0.88 -16.48
C GLU A 189 0.87 1.81 -16.50
N ASN A 190 0.63 3.11 -16.67
CA ASN A 190 1.66 4.14 -16.56
C ASN A 190 1.84 4.51 -15.08
N PRO A 191 3.03 4.29 -14.48
CA PRO A 191 3.25 4.55 -13.06
C PRO A 191 3.21 6.03 -12.67
N ASN A 192 3.16 6.95 -13.64
CA ASN A 192 2.96 8.38 -13.39
C ASN A 192 1.49 8.77 -13.21
N ASP A 193 0.58 7.91 -13.66
CA ASP A 193 -0.85 8.12 -13.47
C ASP A 193 -1.27 7.76 -12.03
N PRO A 194 -2.36 8.34 -11.54
CA PRO A 194 -2.84 8.07 -10.20
C PRO A 194 -3.35 6.63 -10.05
N CYS A 195 -3.04 6.02 -8.91
CA CYS A 195 -3.72 4.81 -8.46
C CYS A 195 -5.03 5.21 -7.78
N ILE A 196 -6.15 4.64 -8.23
CA ILE A 196 -7.48 4.94 -7.70
C ILE A 196 -7.98 3.76 -6.88
N GLN A 197 -8.62 4.05 -5.76
CA GLN A 197 -9.16 3.04 -4.86
C GLN A 197 -10.62 3.40 -4.54
N TYR A 198 -11.53 2.43 -4.69
CA TYR A 198 -12.94 2.58 -4.41
C TYR A 198 -13.33 1.80 -3.16
N CYS A 199 -14.09 2.42 -2.27
CA CYS A 199 -14.77 1.77 -1.16
C CYS A 199 -16.28 1.96 -1.35
N TYR A 200 -16.95 0.93 -1.86
CA TYR A 200 -18.39 0.97 -2.09
C TYR A 200 -19.18 0.89 -0.79
N LYS A 201 -20.29 1.61 -0.71
CA LYS A 201 -21.13 1.66 0.47
C LYS A 201 -22.04 0.43 0.58
N ARG A 202 -22.43 -0.17 -0.54
CA ARG A 202 -23.35 -1.31 -0.59
C ARG A 202 -22.91 -2.30 -1.67
N THR A 203 -23.10 -3.59 -1.42
CA THR A 203 -22.75 -4.67 -2.35
C THR A 203 -23.47 -4.54 -3.71
N GLY A 204 -24.73 -4.10 -3.68
CA GLY A 204 -25.53 -3.91 -4.90
C GLY A 204 -24.93 -2.92 -5.89
N ASP A 205 -24.22 -1.92 -5.38
CA ASP A 205 -23.60 -0.84 -6.18
C ASP A 205 -22.27 -1.26 -6.84
N VAL A 206 -21.65 -2.36 -6.37
CA VAL A 206 -20.37 -2.84 -6.91
C VAL A 206 -20.59 -3.49 -8.29
N PRO A 207 -19.93 -3.03 -9.36
CA PRO A 207 -19.98 -3.66 -10.69
C PRO A 207 -19.53 -5.12 -10.65
N GLU A 208 -20.18 -5.97 -11.46
CA GLU A 208 -19.92 -7.42 -11.49
C GLU A 208 -18.48 -7.74 -11.94
N GLU A 209 -17.92 -6.91 -12.80
CA GLU A 209 -16.56 -7.06 -13.32
C GLU A 209 -15.49 -7.10 -12.21
N TYR A 210 -15.69 -6.35 -11.10
CA TYR A 210 -14.77 -6.35 -9.97
C TYR A 210 -14.75 -7.67 -9.21
N PHE A 211 -15.83 -8.42 -9.23
CA PHE A 211 -15.85 -9.78 -8.69
C PHE A 211 -15.20 -10.77 -9.67
N LYS A 212 -15.56 -10.69 -10.96
CA LYS A 212 -15.04 -11.59 -12.00
C LYS A 212 -13.51 -11.54 -12.10
N ARG A 213 -12.93 -10.34 -12.10
CA ARG A 213 -11.49 -10.15 -12.29
C ARG A 213 -10.64 -10.79 -11.18
N ILE A 214 -11.22 -11.00 -9.98
CA ILE A 214 -10.57 -11.67 -8.84
C ILE A 214 -11.07 -13.10 -8.63
N GLY A 215 -11.77 -13.69 -9.62
CA GLY A 215 -12.26 -15.07 -9.56
C GLY A 215 -13.42 -15.29 -8.59
N LYS A 216 -14.16 -14.24 -8.23
CA LYS A 216 -15.31 -14.32 -7.32
C LYS A 216 -16.62 -14.08 -8.08
N LYS A 217 -17.73 -14.45 -7.45
CA LYS A 217 -19.09 -14.15 -7.95
C LYS A 217 -19.70 -13.05 -7.10
N LYS A 218 -20.43 -12.14 -7.74
CA LYS A 218 -21.22 -11.13 -7.02
C LYS A 218 -22.33 -11.84 -6.24
N PRO A 219 -22.47 -11.60 -4.92
CA PRO A 219 -23.58 -12.14 -4.15
C PRO A 219 -24.92 -11.62 -4.67
N LYS A 220 -25.95 -12.45 -4.59
CA LYS A 220 -27.33 -11.99 -4.80
C LYS A 220 -27.70 -11.12 -3.60
N VAL A 221 -28.06 -9.86 -3.83
CA VAL A 221 -28.46 -8.88 -2.82
C VAL A 221 -29.98 -8.72 -2.86
#